data_b7cde1dbf2d90b8baa1afd964eea7bf4
#
_entry.id   b7cde1dbf2d90b8baa1afd964eea7bf4
#
_cell.length_a   1.000
_cell.length_b   1.000
_cell.length_c   1.000
_cell.angle_alpha   90.00
_cell.angle_beta   90.00
_cell.angle_gamma   90.00
#
_symmetry.space_group_name_H-M   'P 1'
#
loop_
_entity.id
_entity.type
_entity.pdbx_description
1 polymer ?
#
loop_
_entity_poly.entity_id
_entity_poly.type
_entity_poly.pdbx_seq_one_letter_code
_entity_poly.pdbx_strand_id
1 'polypeptide(L)'
;VSRHSDTDIRIIPPRVKGGLVLFGAHDWGALLQQAKKNNISRARVCTHMDNRSAVQEMLIAFMKDSYVRPHRHLGKSESFCVIEGELSVIFFDENGKETDRVALSASDSKKPFYFRGERENWHTVLIESEYAFIHETTTGPYEYDDRLLAPWA
;
A
#
# COMPACT_ATOMS: atom_id res chain seq x y z
N VAL A 1 1.28 -2.03 26.98
CA VAL A 1 1.77 -2.02 25.60
C VAL A 1 0.56 -1.61 24.75
N SER A 2 0.51 -0.34 24.34
CA SER A 2 -0.54 0.23 23.51
C SER A 2 -0.57 -0.52 22.17
N ARG A 3 -1.63 -1.27 21.91
CA ARG A 3 -1.96 -1.78 20.59
C ARG A 3 -2.37 -0.58 19.75
N HIS A 4 -1.42 0.05 19.07
CA HIS A 4 -1.74 0.94 17.98
C HIS A 4 -2.33 0.04 16.90
N SER A 5 -3.64 -0.07 16.92
CA SER A 5 -4.38 -0.52 15.76
C SER A 5 -3.98 0.43 14.64
N ASP A 6 -3.33 -0.09 13.63
CA ASP A 6 -3.20 0.52 12.31
C ASP A 6 -4.63 0.51 11.74
N THR A 7 -5.49 1.30 12.39
CA THR A 7 -6.92 1.34 12.10
C THR A 7 -7.09 1.97 10.75
N ASP A 8 -7.22 1.13 9.90
CA ASP A 8 -7.72 1.07 8.59
C ASP A 8 -8.67 2.22 8.29
N ILE A 9 -8.13 3.23 7.65
CA ILE A 9 -8.90 4.38 7.23
C ILE A 9 -9.54 4.03 5.90
N ARG A 10 -10.61 3.29 5.97
CA ARG A 10 -11.57 3.13 4.89
C ARG A 10 -12.32 4.42 4.74
N ILE A 11 -12.01 5.18 3.73
CA ILE A 11 -12.56 6.52 3.70
C ILE A 11 -13.64 6.73 2.69
N ILE A 12 -13.62 6.08 1.57
CA ILE A 12 -14.65 6.26 0.55
C ILE A 12 -14.98 4.90 -0.03
N PRO A 13 -16.21 4.39 0.17
CA PRO A 13 -16.62 3.21 -0.55
C PRO A 13 -16.60 3.54 -2.05
N PRO A 14 -16.02 2.69 -2.89
CA PRO A 14 -16.09 2.86 -4.32
C PRO A 14 -17.55 2.86 -4.76
N ARG A 15 -17.84 3.57 -5.85
CA ARG A 15 -19.18 3.54 -6.43
C ARG A 15 -19.46 2.14 -6.95
N VAL A 16 -20.39 1.46 -6.32
CA VAL A 16 -20.85 0.13 -6.74
C VAL A 16 -22.12 0.29 -7.55
N LYS A 17 -22.10 -0.10 -8.81
CA LYS A 17 -23.27 -0.17 -9.67
C LYS A 17 -23.32 -1.56 -10.33
N GLY A 18 -24.34 -2.35 -10.01
CA GLY A 18 -24.50 -3.68 -10.59
C GLY A 18 -23.32 -4.64 -10.33
N GLY A 19 -22.67 -4.54 -9.16
CA GLY A 19 -21.50 -5.35 -8.80
C GLY A 19 -20.16 -4.80 -9.34
N LEU A 20 -20.17 -3.66 -10.04
CA LEU A 20 -18.98 -3.02 -10.56
C LEU A 20 -18.45 -1.99 -9.58
N VAL A 21 -17.14 -1.94 -9.41
CA VAL A 21 -16.42 -0.88 -8.71
C VAL A 21 -15.79 0.04 -9.74
N LEU A 22 -16.17 1.31 -9.72
CA LEU A 22 -15.66 2.33 -10.64
C LEU A 22 -14.93 3.41 -9.83
N PHE A 23 -13.72 3.73 -10.24
CA PHE A 23 -12.90 4.74 -9.60
C PHE A 23 -12.26 5.64 -10.66
N GLY A 24 -12.45 6.95 -10.54
CA GLY A 24 -12.01 7.93 -11.55
C GLY A 24 -11.30 9.12 -10.93
N ALA A 25 -10.96 10.11 -11.75
CA ALA A 25 -10.18 11.29 -11.35
C ALA A 25 -10.80 12.07 -10.17
N HIS A 26 -12.12 12.17 -10.11
CA HIS A 26 -12.80 12.81 -8.98
C HIS A 26 -12.56 12.05 -7.66
N ASP A 27 -12.60 10.72 -7.71
CA ASP A 27 -12.41 9.87 -6.54
C ASP A 27 -10.97 9.93 -6.05
N TRP A 28 -9.99 10.04 -6.97
CA TRP A 28 -8.58 10.33 -6.67
C TRP A 28 -8.41 11.61 -5.86
N GLY A 29 -9.00 12.71 -6.32
CA GLY A 29 -8.94 13.99 -5.63
C GLY A 29 -9.47 13.89 -4.20
N ALA A 30 -10.59 13.20 -4.01
CA ALA A 30 -11.17 12.97 -2.70
C ALA A 30 -10.26 12.10 -1.81
N LEU A 31 -9.70 11.02 -2.35
CA LEU A 31 -8.80 10.13 -1.61
C LEU A 31 -7.52 10.87 -1.18
N LEU A 32 -6.94 11.69 -2.07
CA LEU A 32 -5.78 12.52 -1.76
C LEU A 32 -6.06 13.53 -0.65
N GLN A 33 -7.23 14.20 -0.68
CA GLN A 33 -7.63 15.11 0.40
C GLN A 33 -7.77 14.40 1.75
N GLN A 34 -8.21 13.16 1.74
CA GLN A 34 -8.29 12.35 2.96
C GLN A 34 -6.88 11.98 3.46
N ALA A 35 -5.97 11.57 2.57
CA ALA A 35 -4.59 11.28 2.94
C ALA A 35 -3.92 12.50 3.59
N LYS A 36 -4.13 13.71 3.05
CA LYS A 36 -3.60 14.97 3.60
C LYS A 36 -4.13 15.30 5.01
N LYS A 37 -5.36 14.94 5.30
CA LYS A 37 -6.01 15.21 6.61
C LYS A 37 -5.73 14.14 7.66
N ASN A 38 -5.23 13.01 7.25
CA ASN A 38 -5.02 11.88 8.10
C ASN A 38 -3.69 11.97 8.85
N ASN A 39 -3.70 11.59 10.12
CA ASN A 39 -2.51 11.62 10.97
C ASN A 39 -1.40 10.65 10.57
N ILE A 40 -1.71 9.66 9.71
CA ILE A 40 -0.74 8.73 9.13
C ILE A 40 -0.36 9.08 7.68
N SER A 41 -0.83 10.22 7.17
CA SER A 41 -0.51 10.77 5.84
C SER A 41 -0.81 9.81 4.68
N ARG A 42 -1.83 8.96 4.82
CA ARG A 42 -2.31 8.04 3.79
C ARG A 42 -3.78 7.72 3.92
N ALA A 43 -4.38 7.31 2.79
CA ALA A 43 -5.77 6.85 2.74
C ALA A 43 -5.91 5.76 1.68
N ARG A 44 -6.85 4.82 1.88
CA ARG A 44 -7.10 3.74 0.93
C ARG A 44 -8.57 3.41 0.74
N VAL A 45 -8.86 2.89 -0.42
CA VAL A 45 -10.15 2.29 -0.78
C VAL A 45 -9.91 0.82 -1.09
N CYS A 46 -10.59 -0.07 -0.38
CA CYS A 46 -10.61 -1.50 -0.68
C CYS A 46 -11.67 -1.75 -1.76
N THR A 47 -11.27 -2.29 -2.90
CA THR A 47 -12.16 -2.59 -4.02
C THR A 47 -12.70 -4.02 -4.00
N HIS A 48 -12.08 -4.91 -3.21
CA HIS A 48 -12.57 -6.25 -2.93
C HIS A 48 -13.80 -6.22 -2.02
N MET A 49 -14.62 -7.27 -2.08
CA MET A 49 -15.91 -7.35 -1.38
C MET A 49 -15.76 -7.36 0.15
N ASP A 50 -14.89 -8.22 0.66
CA ASP A 50 -14.62 -8.38 2.09
C ASP A 50 -13.25 -9.02 2.35
N ASN A 51 -12.88 -9.18 3.61
CA ASN A 51 -11.61 -9.76 4.02
C ASN A 51 -11.45 -11.25 3.61
N ARG A 52 -12.52 -11.94 3.22
CA ARG A 52 -12.49 -13.35 2.77
C ARG A 52 -12.24 -13.48 1.27
N SER A 53 -12.28 -12.38 0.54
CA SER A 53 -11.99 -12.37 -0.90
C SER A 53 -10.60 -12.98 -1.15
N ALA A 54 -10.51 -13.89 -2.12
CA ALA A 54 -9.27 -14.57 -2.47
C ALA A 54 -8.20 -13.62 -3.03
N VAL A 55 -8.62 -12.47 -3.54
CA VAL A 55 -7.76 -11.36 -3.97
C VAL A 55 -8.17 -10.13 -3.19
N GLN A 56 -7.21 -9.47 -2.57
CA GLN A 56 -7.38 -8.21 -1.87
C GLN A 56 -6.80 -7.09 -2.74
N GLU A 57 -7.63 -6.13 -3.14
CA GLU A 57 -7.23 -5.04 -4.02
C GLU A 57 -7.52 -3.70 -3.36
N MET A 58 -6.57 -2.79 -3.44
CA MET A 58 -6.64 -1.48 -2.80
C MET A 58 -6.09 -0.40 -3.71
N LEU A 59 -6.76 0.74 -3.70
CA LEU A 59 -6.25 1.99 -4.27
C LEU A 59 -5.78 2.86 -3.10
N ILE A 60 -4.51 3.25 -3.09
CA ILE A 60 -3.89 3.91 -1.94
C ILE A 60 -3.27 5.24 -2.38
N ALA A 61 -3.63 6.31 -1.66
CA ALA A 61 -2.94 7.58 -1.72
C ALA A 61 -1.98 7.70 -0.54
N PHE A 62 -0.71 7.91 -0.82
CA PHE A 62 0.32 8.22 0.15
C PHE A 62 0.79 9.65 0.00
N MET A 63 0.99 10.37 1.11
CA MET A 63 1.74 11.62 1.13
C MET A 63 3.23 11.33 1.38
N LYS A 64 4.10 12.27 1.08
CA LYS A 64 5.57 12.12 1.23
C LYS A 64 6.01 11.75 2.64
N ASP A 65 5.32 12.23 3.65
CA ASP A 65 5.60 11.99 5.07
C ASP A 65 4.91 10.74 5.63
N SER A 66 4.28 9.95 4.77
CA SER A 66 3.66 8.69 5.17
C SER A 66 4.70 7.70 5.67
N TYR A 67 4.53 7.22 6.89
CA TYR A 67 5.36 6.16 7.44
C TYR A 67 4.65 4.81 7.35
N VAL A 68 5.25 3.87 6.64
CA VAL A 68 4.85 2.46 6.62
C VAL A 68 5.85 1.68 7.43
N ARG A 69 5.44 1.18 8.61
CA ARG A 69 6.32 0.37 9.43
C ARG A 69 6.82 -0.85 8.65
N PRO A 70 8.13 -1.14 8.65
CA PRO A 70 8.65 -2.35 8.03
C PRO A 70 7.92 -3.60 8.51
N HIS A 71 7.52 -4.43 7.54
CA HIS A 71 6.71 -5.62 7.79
C HIS A 71 6.99 -6.70 6.74
N ARG A 72 6.46 -7.90 6.96
CA ARG A 72 6.42 -8.98 5.97
C ARG A 72 5.09 -9.72 6.01
N HIS A 73 4.74 -10.34 4.90
CA HIS A 73 3.53 -11.14 4.76
C HIS A 73 3.88 -12.62 4.66
N LEU A 74 3.33 -13.45 5.56
CA LEU A 74 3.58 -14.87 5.56
C LEU A 74 2.72 -15.58 4.50
N GLY A 75 3.36 -16.32 3.59
CA GLY A 75 2.66 -17.14 2.59
C GLY A 75 1.84 -16.34 1.57
N LYS A 76 2.11 -15.04 1.39
CA LYS A 76 1.36 -14.16 0.49
C LYS A 76 2.27 -13.50 -0.52
N SER A 77 1.71 -13.24 -1.70
CA SER A 77 2.31 -12.36 -2.69
C SER A 77 1.66 -10.98 -2.62
N GLU A 78 2.42 -9.98 -2.98
CA GLU A 78 2.00 -8.59 -3.06
C GLU A 78 2.52 -7.96 -4.33
N SER A 79 1.72 -7.09 -4.93
CA SER A 79 2.15 -6.32 -6.09
C SER A 79 1.67 -4.89 -5.98
N PHE A 80 2.48 -3.96 -6.51
CA PHE A 80 2.16 -2.55 -6.64
C PHE A 80 2.21 -2.12 -8.09
N CYS A 81 1.20 -1.40 -8.54
CA CYS A 81 1.25 -0.63 -9.76
C CYS A 81 1.22 0.86 -9.39
N VAL A 82 2.27 1.60 -9.70
CA VAL A 82 2.31 3.05 -9.47
C VAL A 82 1.49 3.73 -10.58
N ILE A 83 0.42 4.41 -10.19
CA ILE A 83 -0.48 5.12 -11.09
C ILE A 83 -0.02 6.56 -11.28
N GLU A 84 0.46 7.18 -10.19
CA GLU A 84 0.96 8.55 -10.19
C GLU A 84 2.02 8.73 -9.10
N GLY A 85 3.03 9.56 -9.37
CA GLY A 85 4.13 9.82 -8.44
C GLY A 85 5.25 8.79 -8.48
N GLU A 86 6.05 8.79 -7.42
CA GLU A 86 7.24 7.95 -7.28
C GLU A 86 7.35 7.42 -5.85
N LEU A 87 7.81 6.18 -5.73
CA LEU A 87 8.12 5.55 -4.46
C LEU A 87 9.28 4.56 -4.59
N SER A 88 9.89 4.20 -3.46
CA SER A 88 10.85 3.10 -3.35
C SER A 88 10.30 2.00 -2.46
N VAL A 89 10.41 0.73 -2.89
CA VAL A 89 10.25 -0.43 -2.00
C VAL A 89 11.63 -0.76 -1.44
N ILE A 90 11.76 -0.78 -0.12
CA ILE A 90 13.02 -1.00 0.58
C ILE A 90 12.93 -2.34 1.30
N PHE A 91 13.93 -3.18 1.13
CA PHE A 91 14.05 -4.50 1.74
C PHE A 91 15.09 -4.51 2.85
N PHE A 92 14.87 -5.34 3.86
CA PHE A 92 15.75 -5.45 5.02
C PHE A 92 16.05 -6.90 5.37
N ASP A 93 17.18 -7.10 6.02
CA ASP A 93 17.50 -8.37 6.70
C ASP A 93 16.80 -8.45 8.08
N GLU A 94 17.04 -9.57 8.79
CA GLU A 94 16.44 -9.82 10.11
C GLU A 94 16.91 -8.83 11.20
N ASN A 95 17.99 -8.08 10.95
CA ASN A 95 18.55 -7.09 11.88
C ASN A 95 18.14 -5.65 11.51
N GLY A 96 17.36 -5.45 10.45
CA GLY A 96 16.92 -4.13 9.99
C GLY A 96 17.93 -3.40 9.10
N LYS A 97 18.96 -4.09 8.61
CA LYS A 97 19.88 -3.52 7.63
C LYS A 97 19.24 -3.58 6.24
N GLU A 98 19.23 -2.46 5.52
CA GLU A 98 18.79 -2.39 4.13
C GLU A 98 19.64 -3.33 3.26
N THR A 99 18.95 -4.21 2.52
CA THR A 99 19.57 -5.20 1.64
C THR A 99 19.36 -4.86 0.17
N ASP A 100 18.23 -4.23 -0.15
CA ASP A 100 17.88 -3.88 -1.52
C ASP A 100 16.86 -2.73 -1.56
N ARG A 101 16.78 -2.05 -2.71
CA ARG A 101 15.85 -0.95 -2.96
C ARG A 101 15.41 -0.95 -4.42
N VAL A 102 14.11 -0.89 -4.63
CA VAL A 102 13.50 -0.80 -5.97
C VAL A 102 12.74 0.51 -6.09
N ALA A 103 13.26 1.42 -6.89
CA ALA A 103 12.58 2.69 -7.20
C ALA A 103 11.54 2.47 -8.30
N LEU A 104 10.32 2.95 -8.06
CA LEU A 104 9.18 2.84 -8.97
C LEU A 104 8.67 4.24 -9.34
N SER A 105 8.29 4.44 -10.61
CA SER A 105 7.72 5.69 -11.09
C SER A 105 6.68 5.44 -12.18
N ALA A 106 5.60 6.21 -12.17
CA ALA A 106 4.60 6.22 -13.24
C ALA A 106 5.04 7.04 -14.46
N SER A 107 5.96 8.00 -14.30
CA SER A 107 6.33 8.98 -15.33
C SER A 107 7.76 8.85 -15.84
N ASP A 108 8.70 8.32 -15.04
CA ASP A 108 10.09 8.11 -15.46
C ASP A 108 10.22 6.78 -16.21
N SER A 109 10.40 6.85 -17.54
CA SER A 109 10.54 5.66 -18.40
C SER A 109 11.77 4.79 -18.11
N LYS A 110 12.72 5.28 -17.30
CA LYS A 110 13.92 4.53 -16.87
C LYS A 110 13.65 3.68 -15.62
N LYS A 111 12.54 3.90 -14.94
CA LYS A 111 12.13 3.16 -13.75
C LYS A 111 10.94 2.23 -14.06
N PRO A 112 10.86 1.05 -13.45
CA PRO A 112 9.64 0.25 -13.51
C PRO A 112 8.49 1.01 -12.83
N PHE A 113 7.25 0.76 -13.28
CA PHE A 113 6.03 1.27 -12.65
C PHE A 113 5.29 0.17 -11.89
N TYR A 114 5.74 -1.08 -12.02
CA TYR A 114 5.14 -2.26 -11.44
C TYR A 114 6.16 -3.10 -10.68
N PHE A 115 5.75 -3.58 -9.53
CA PHE A 115 6.51 -4.47 -8.67
C PHE A 115 5.64 -5.65 -8.25
N ARG A 116 6.22 -6.86 -8.20
CA ARG A 116 5.61 -8.02 -7.56
C ARG A 116 6.64 -8.74 -6.70
N GLY A 117 6.32 -8.92 -5.43
CA GLY A 117 7.09 -9.70 -4.47
C GLY A 117 6.36 -10.98 -4.09
N GLU A 118 7.07 -12.11 -4.11
CA GLU A 118 6.57 -13.41 -3.61
C GLU A 118 7.36 -13.88 -2.39
N ARG A 119 8.27 -13.05 -1.90
CA ARG A 119 9.16 -13.39 -0.80
C ARG A 119 8.67 -12.77 0.49
N GLU A 120 8.79 -13.52 1.57
CA GLU A 120 8.49 -13.10 2.94
C GLU A 120 9.59 -12.19 3.52
N ASN A 121 10.11 -11.26 2.71
CA ASN A 121 11.17 -10.35 3.14
C ASN A 121 10.59 -9.17 3.91
N TRP A 122 11.30 -8.72 4.93
CA TRP A 122 11.03 -7.45 5.56
C TRP A 122 11.11 -6.33 4.56
N HIS A 123 10.06 -5.52 4.44
CA HIS A 123 10.02 -4.42 3.50
C HIS A 123 9.20 -3.24 4.01
N THR A 124 9.40 -2.10 3.39
CA THR A 124 8.60 -0.88 3.55
C THR A 124 8.51 -0.14 2.24
N VAL A 125 7.65 0.88 2.16
CA VAL A 125 7.60 1.84 1.07
C VAL A 125 8.03 3.21 1.57
N LEU A 126 8.84 3.90 0.78
CA LEU A 126 9.24 5.29 0.96
C LEU A 126 8.68 6.10 -0.21
N ILE A 127 7.94 7.16 0.08
CA ILE A 127 7.37 8.03 -0.94
C ILE A 127 8.42 9.08 -1.33
N GLU A 128 8.79 9.11 -2.61
CA GLU A 128 9.86 9.97 -3.15
C GLU A 128 9.31 11.32 -3.68
N SER A 129 8.09 11.32 -4.22
CA SER A 129 7.38 12.53 -4.69
C SER A 129 6.56 13.18 -3.57
N GLU A 130 5.88 14.28 -3.84
CA GLU A 130 4.97 14.94 -2.87
C GLU A 130 3.85 14.00 -2.40
N TYR A 131 3.37 13.17 -3.32
CA TYR A 131 2.42 12.08 -3.07
C TYR A 131 2.62 10.96 -4.08
N ALA A 132 2.08 9.80 -3.80
CA ALA A 132 2.00 8.70 -4.75
C ALA A 132 0.62 8.04 -4.69
N PHE A 133 0.11 7.63 -5.86
CA PHE A 133 -1.04 6.75 -6.01
C PHE A 133 -0.60 5.38 -6.48
N ILE A 134 -1.06 4.35 -5.81
CA ILE A 134 -0.79 2.98 -6.20
C ILE A 134 -2.08 2.15 -6.25
N HIS A 135 -2.07 1.14 -7.11
CA HIS A 135 -2.94 -0.02 -6.99
C HIS A 135 -2.14 -1.16 -6.37
N GLU A 136 -2.56 -1.60 -5.20
CA GLU A 136 -1.99 -2.72 -4.48
C GLU A 136 -2.88 -3.94 -4.62
N THR A 137 -2.29 -5.08 -4.91
CA THR A 137 -2.98 -6.38 -4.95
C THR A 137 -2.22 -7.36 -4.06
N THR A 138 -2.92 -7.99 -3.14
CA THR A 138 -2.36 -9.04 -2.28
C THR A 138 -3.21 -10.31 -2.32
N THR A 139 -2.59 -11.44 -2.04
CA THR A 139 -3.30 -12.71 -1.87
C THR A 139 -4.19 -12.64 -0.63
N GLY A 140 -5.46 -13.00 -0.77
CA GLY A 140 -6.40 -13.19 0.32
C GLY A 140 -6.50 -14.66 0.78
N PRO A 141 -7.35 -14.95 1.77
CA PRO A 141 -8.09 -13.99 2.60
C PRO A 141 -7.17 -13.12 3.46
N TYR A 142 -7.67 -11.97 3.94
CA TYR A 142 -6.93 -11.16 4.91
C TYR A 142 -7.16 -11.70 6.31
N GLU A 143 -6.08 -12.07 6.98
CA GLU A 143 -6.04 -12.42 8.38
C GLU A 143 -5.07 -11.48 9.11
N TYR A 144 -5.44 -11.10 10.33
CA TYR A 144 -4.67 -10.09 11.08
C TYR A 144 -3.20 -10.53 11.31
N ASP A 145 -2.99 -11.82 11.56
CA ASP A 145 -1.68 -12.39 11.89
C ASP A 145 -0.80 -12.68 10.67
N ASP A 146 -1.33 -12.50 9.44
CA ASP A 146 -0.56 -12.69 8.21
C ASP A 146 0.53 -11.62 8.01
N ARG A 147 0.36 -10.44 8.64
CA ARG A 147 1.31 -9.35 8.60
C ARG A 147 2.11 -9.28 9.89
N LEU A 148 3.39 -9.62 9.81
CA LEU A 148 4.33 -9.44 10.92
C LEU A 148 4.98 -8.06 10.82
N LEU A 149 4.99 -7.33 11.94
CA LEU A 149 5.68 -6.04 12.03
C LEU A 149 7.12 -6.28 12.50
N ALA A 150 8.06 -5.56 11.89
CA ALA A 150 9.46 -5.68 12.24
C ALA A 150 9.70 -5.31 13.73
N PRO A 151 10.39 -6.15 14.50
CA PRO A 151 10.60 -5.92 15.93
C PRO A 151 11.59 -4.80 16.21
N TRP A 152 12.40 -4.44 15.23
CA TRP A 152 13.44 -3.41 15.30
C TRP A 152 12.98 -2.03 14.79
N ALA A 153 11.73 -1.86 14.30
CA ALA A 153 11.19 -0.63 13.71
C ALA A 153 10.03 -0.03 14.54
#